data_4f4faae7b25fa90015b2588c9354b602
#
_entry.id   4f4faae7b25fa90015b2588c9354b602
#
_cell.length_a   1.000
_cell.length_b   1.000
_cell.length_c   1.000
_cell.angle_alpha   90.00
_cell.angle_beta   90.00
_cell.angle_gamma   90.00
#
_symmetry.space_group_name_H-M   'P 1'
#
loop_
_entity.id
_entity.type
_entity.pdbx_description
1 polymer ?
#
loop_
_entity_poly.entity_id
_entity_poly.type
_entity_poly.pdbx_seq_one_letter_code
_entity_poly.pdbx_strand_id
1 'polypeptide(L)'
;MNDWKRPTGYIMGVLLFFAPFAYYQKGLNFLLNTNVAAEIHTFCLRIPLQELLTGSAPKILSVAGISLILLLGSAFFIGPFFCSRLCASGALPEYLSKLVPDRFKIDWQKFLRPVPIRYGFLIGYLMTPFVAGTIACSICNYSFLQWMIISGVQQNVGVIASTAVITGFLWLILFGVFAKGGRGYCSYLCPVGAVQSAVHSVGARLGFTYKLRYIHNSCVQCGTCARTCPMGALRKESTRVIYTIHNCLTCRQCEVVCPQHAIIYGRGESGWADQQNSHPIMEKQIVEEAK
;
A
#
# COMPACT_ATOMS: atom_id res chain seq x y z
N MET A 1 11.05 15.02 15.59
CA MET A 1 9.58 15.15 15.47
C MET A 1 8.95 13.82 15.92
N ASN A 2 8.11 13.85 16.96
CA ASN A 2 7.57 12.63 17.55
C ASN A 2 6.76 11.83 16.53
N ASP A 3 7.15 10.58 16.34
CA ASP A 3 6.56 9.63 15.37
C ASP A 3 5.17 9.08 15.79
N TRP A 4 4.52 9.72 16.78
CA TRP A 4 3.23 9.32 17.35
C TRP A 4 2.06 9.44 16.38
N LYS A 5 2.17 10.29 15.36
CA LYS A 5 1.08 10.53 14.40
C LYS A 5 0.76 9.31 13.52
N ARG A 6 1.71 8.42 13.31
CA ARG A 6 1.48 7.19 12.53
C ARG A 6 0.79 6.11 13.36
N PRO A 7 1.30 5.70 14.54
CA PRO A 7 0.62 4.69 15.36
C PRO A 7 -0.78 5.12 15.79
N THR A 8 -1.01 6.38 16.15
CA THR A 8 -2.37 6.89 16.45
C THR A 8 -3.29 6.79 15.24
N GLY A 9 -2.80 7.10 14.03
CA GLY A 9 -3.57 6.93 12.80
C GLY A 9 -3.97 5.48 12.54
N TYR A 10 -3.10 4.51 12.83
CA TYR A 10 -3.42 3.09 12.67
C TYR A 10 -4.44 2.58 13.69
N ILE A 11 -4.38 3.05 14.93
CA ILE A 11 -5.42 2.78 15.95
C ILE A 11 -6.76 3.35 15.47
N MET A 12 -6.79 4.60 15.03
CA MET A 12 -7.98 5.20 14.41
C MET A 12 -8.47 4.38 13.21
N GLY A 13 -7.56 3.85 12.39
CA GLY A 13 -7.90 2.98 11.27
C GLY A 13 -8.60 1.70 11.69
N VAL A 14 -8.19 1.08 12.80
CA VAL A 14 -8.91 -0.09 13.35
C VAL A 14 -10.32 0.31 13.77
N LEU A 15 -10.49 1.38 14.53
CA LEU A 15 -11.80 1.83 15.01
C LEU A 15 -12.74 2.25 13.87
N LEU A 16 -12.20 2.85 12.81
CA LEU A 16 -13.00 3.35 11.69
C LEU A 16 -13.43 2.24 10.74
N PHE A 17 -12.54 1.28 10.44
CA PHE A 17 -12.71 0.38 9.30
C PHE A 17 -12.90 -1.09 9.65
N PHE A 18 -12.55 -1.54 10.85
CA PHE A 18 -12.67 -2.96 11.20
C PHE A 18 -13.87 -3.23 12.10
N ALA A 19 -14.63 -4.26 11.78
CA ALA A 19 -15.65 -4.77 12.67
C ALA A 19 -15.01 -5.35 13.97
N PRO A 20 -15.67 -5.25 15.13
CA PRO A 20 -17.04 -4.79 15.35
C PRO A 20 -17.21 -3.28 15.44
N PHE A 21 -16.13 -2.51 15.39
CA PHE A 21 -16.18 -1.04 15.54
C PHE A 21 -16.78 -0.39 14.29
N ALA A 22 -16.05 -0.39 13.18
CA ALA A 22 -16.45 0.08 11.84
C ALA A 22 -17.24 1.40 11.85
N TYR A 23 -16.79 2.40 12.66
CA TYR A 23 -17.51 3.66 12.86
C TYR A 23 -17.70 4.46 11.58
N TYR A 24 -16.78 4.38 10.64
CA TYR A 24 -16.92 5.02 9.33
C TYR A 24 -18.16 4.49 8.59
N GLN A 25 -18.31 3.16 8.53
CA GLN A 25 -19.45 2.54 7.86
C GLN A 25 -20.77 2.82 8.58
N LYS A 26 -20.76 2.78 9.91
CA LYS A 26 -21.94 3.15 10.72
C LYS A 26 -22.36 4.59 10.43
N GLY A 27 -21.40 5.51 10.33
CA GLY A 27 -21.65 6.91 9.99
C GLY A 27 -22.22 7.07 8.56
N LEU A 28 -21.67 6.38 7.57
CA LEU A 28 -22.20 6.41 6.21
C LEU A 28 -23.60 5.77 6.11
N ASN A 29 -23.83 4.67 6.81
CA ASN A 29 -25.17 4.05 6.88
C ASN A 29 -26.21 5.02 7.45
N PHE A 30 -25.84 5.75 8.49
CA PHE A 30 -26.72 6.78 9.06
C PHE A 30 -27.01 7.91 8.06
N LEU A 31 -25.98 8.41 7.36
CA LEU A 31 -26.13 9.50 6.39
C LEU A 31 -26.94 9.08 5.15
N LEU A 32 -26.76 7.85 4.68
CA LEU A 32 -27.42 7.32 3.49
C LEU A 32 -28.75 6.62 3.80
N ASN A 33 -29.14 6.57 5.06
CA ASN A 33 -30.32 5.84 5.56
C ASN A 33 -30.33 4.37 5.09
N THR A 34 -29.17 3.70 5.19
CA THR A 34 -28.97 2.30 4.78
C THR A 34 -28.56 1.45 5.98
N ASN A 35 -28.86 0.14 5.94
CA ASN A 35 -28.47 -0.83 6.97
C ASN A 35 -27.55 -1.90 6.40
N VAL A 36 -26.47 -1.48 5.73
CA VAL A 36 -25.48 -2.43 5.21
C VAL A 36 -24.63 -2.96 6.39
N ALA A 37 -24.52 -4.28 6.49
CA ALA A 37 -23.70 -4.91 7.53
C ALA A 37 -22.25 -4.43 7.47
N ALA A 38 -21.58 -4.36 8.62
CA ALA A 38 -20.17 -3.97 8.71
C ALA A 38 -19.28 -5.11 8.22
N GLU A 39 -19.23 -5.25 6.91
CA GLU A 39 -18.44 -6.26 6.21
C GLU A 39 -17.25 -5.63 5.50
N ILE A 40 -16.19 -6.42 5.37
CA ILE A 40 -14.97 -6.05 4.65
C ILE A 40 -15.24 -5.69 3.18
N HIS A 41 -16.29 -6.25 2.60
CA HIS A 41 -16.67 -6.05 1.21
C HIS A 41 -17.06 -4.60 0.90
N THR A 42 -17.49 -3.83 1.89
CA THR A 42 -17.83 -2.41 1.71
C THR A 42 -16.62 -1.51 1.43
N PHE A 43 -15.41 -1.95 1.78
CA PHE A 43 -14.14 -1.26 1.50
C PHE A 43 -13.31 -1.98 0.45
N CYS A 44 -13.83 -3.07 -0.10
CA CYS A 44 -13.13 -3.87 -1.09
C CYS A 44 -13.17 -3.18 -2.45
N LEU A 45 -11.99 -2.87 -2.98
CA LEU A 45 -11.84 -2.31 -4.33
C LEU A 45 -12.39 -3.24 -5.42
N ARG A 46 -12.40 -4.56 -5.16
CA ARG A 46 -12.82 -5.58 -6.12
C ARG A 46 -14.30 -5.47 -6.47
N ILE A 47 -15.18 -5.29 -5.49
CA ILE A 47 -16.62 -5.33 -5.71
C ILE A 47 -17.06 -4.20 -6.65
N PRO A 48 -16.74 -2.91 -6.40
CA PRO A 48 -17.09 -1.84 -7.32
C PRO A 48 -16.46 -1.99 -8.70
N LEU A 49 -15.23 -2.51 -8.79
CA LEU A 49 -14.60 -2.75 -10.08
C LEU A 49 -15.22 -3.94 -10.81
N GLN A 50 -15.63 -4.97 -10.10
CA GLN A 50 -16.36 -6.10 -10.69
C GLN A 50 -17.73 -5.64 -11.23
N GLU A 51 -18.49 -4.86 -10.47
CA GLU A 51 -19.76 -4.29 -10.90
C GLU A 51 -19.58 -3.47 -12.18
N LEU A 52 -18.52 -2.65 -12.24
CA LEU A 52 -18.20 -1.88 -13.45
C LEU A 52 -17.88 -2.77 -14.65
N LEU A 53 -17.10 -3.84 -14.45
CA LEU A 53 -16.70 -4.78 -15.51
C LEU A 53 -17.86 -5.65 -16.01
N THR A 54 -18.82 -5.98 -15.14
CA THR A 54 -20.02 -6.75 -15.49
C THR A 54 -21.14 -5.90 -16.09
N GLY A 55 -20.90 -4.61 -16.29
CA GLY A 55 -21.90 -3.68 -16.87
C GLY A 55 -23.00 -3.28 -15.90
N SER A 56 -22.92 -3.67 -14.65
CA SER A 56 -23.80 -3.16 -13.59
C SER A 56 -23.36 -1.73 -13.26
N ALA A 57 -24.28 -0.74 -13.40
CA ALA A 57 -23.94 0.62 -13.01
C ALA A 57 -23.59 0.66 -11.52
N PRO A 58 -22.32 0.98 -11.15
CA PRO A 58 -21.94 1.07 -9.77
C PRO A 58 -22.80 2.14 -9.08
N LYS A 59 -23.45 1.79 -7.99
CA LYS A 59 -24.21 2.76 -7.21
C LYS A 59 -23.21 3.70 -6.54
N ILE A 60 -22.87 4.80 -7.22
CA ILE A 60 -21.88 5.80 -6.77
C ILE A 60 -22.23 6.31 -5.37
N LEU A 61 -23.52 6.47 -5.07
CA LEU A 61 -24.05 6.86 -3.76
C LEU A 61 -24.19 5.70 -2.76
N SER A 62 -23.57 4.54 -3.03
CA SER A 62 -23.45 3.47 -2.03
C SER A 62 -22.24 3.70 -1.11
N VAL A 63 -22.25 3.03 0.05
CA VAL A 63 -21.10 3.05 0.98
C VAL A 63 -19.80 2.63 0.27
N ALA A 64 -19.87 1.62 -0.58
CA ALA A 64 -18.72 1.12 -1.35
C ALA A 64 -18.25 2.14 -2.40
N GLY A 65 -19.18 2.77 -3.14
CA GLY A 65 -18.86 3.79 -4.14
C GLY A 65 -18.19 5.02 -3.53
N ILE A 66 -18.76 5.56 -2.46
CA ILE A 66 -18.17 6.71 -1.73
C ILE A 66 -16.79 6.34 -1.17
N SER A 67 -16.64 5.16 -0.59
CA SER A 67 -15.35 4.70 -0.05
C SER A 67 -14.29 4.59 -1.15
N LEU A 68 -14.65 4.08 -2.32
CA LEU A 68 -13.76 4.00 -3.48
C LEU A 68 -13.34 5.39 -3.96
N ILE A 69 -14.28 6.32 -4.10
CA ILE A 69 -13.99 7.70 -4.52
C ILE A 69 -13.05 8.38 -3.54
N LEU A 70 -13.30 8.26 -2.23
CA LEU A 70 -12.43 8.83 -1.21
C LEU A 70 -11.04 8.19 -1.19
N LEU A 71 -10.96 6.87 -1.38
CA LEU A 71 -9.70 6.14 -1.45
C LEU A 71 -8.84 6.59 -2.65
N LEU A 72 -9.44 6.63 -3.84
CA LEU A 72 -8.73 7.01 -5.06
C LEU A 72 -8.47 8.52 -5.13
N GLY A 73 -9.43 9.34 -4.71
CA GLY A 73 -9.26 10.79 -4.62
C GLY A 73 -8.13 11.17 -3.67
N SER A 74 -8.09 10.59 -2.47
CA SER A 74 -6.98 10.82 -1.54
C SER A 74 -5.64 10.37 -2.15
N ALA A 75 -5.60 9.23 -2.83
CA ALA A 75 -4.39 8.75 -3.50
C ALA A 75 -3.93 9.69 -4.61
N PHE A 76 -4.84 10.27 -5.36
CA PHE A 76 -4.55 11.22 -6.44
C PHE A 76 -3.96 12.53 -5.90
N PHE A 77 -4.61 13.15 -4.91
CA PHE A 77 -4.24 14.49 -4.43
C PHE A 77 -3.08 14.48 -3.43
N ILE A 78 -3.02 13.50 -2.54
CA ILE A 78 -2.08 13.46 -1.40
C ILE A 78 -1.27 12.17 -1.32
N GLY A 79 -1.38 11.29 -2.31
CA GLY A 79 -0.73 9.98 -2.33
C GLY A 79 -1.46 8.92 -1.52
N PRO A 80 -0.93 7.69 -1.40
CA PRO A 80 -1.55 6.56 -0.70
C PRO A 80 -1.72 6.79 0.81
N PHE A 81 -2.52 7.79 1.18
CA PHE A 81 -2.75 8.23 2.56
C PHE A 81 -3.33 7.11 3.42
N PHE A 82 -4.34 6.39 2.92
CA PHE A 82 -4.93 5.27 3.64
C PHE A 82 -3.89 4.22 4.02
N CYS A 83 -3.07 3.78 3.05
CA CYS A 83 -2.02 2.78 3.28
C CYS A 83 -0.93 3.25 4.25
N SER A 84 -0.62 4.55 4.25
CA SER A 84 0.45 5.10 5.07
C SER A 84 0.05 5.46 6.49
N ARG A 85 -1.25 5.70 6.75
CA ARG A 85 -1.74 6.26 8.02
C ARG A 85 -2.88 5.49 8.67
N LEU A 86 -3.74 4.81 7.91
CA LEU A 86 -4.97 4.19 8.41
C LEU A 86 -4.97 2.67 8.29
N CYS A 87 -4.21 2.07 7.36
CA CYS A 87 -4.24 0.64 7.12
C CYS A 87 -3.51 -0.15 8.22
N ALA A 88 -4.26 -0.70 9.16
CA ALA A 88 -3.73 -1.54 10.24
C ALA A 88 -3.09 -2.84 9.71
N SER A 89 -3.64 -3.42 8.63
CA SER A 89 -3.07 -4.62 7.99
C SER A 89 -1.66 -4.41 7.44
N GLY A 90 -1.31 -3.17 7.04
CA GLY A 90 0.06 -2.84 6.66
C GLY A 90 0.93 -2.46 7.84
N ALA A 91 0.34 -1.88 8.89
CA ALA A 91 1.07 -1.42 10.07
C ALA A 91 1.53 -2.57 10.95
N LEU A 92 0.69 -3.57 11.18
CA LEU A 92 0.97 -4.68 12.09
C LEU A 92 2.30 -5.38 11.75
N PRO A 93 2.53 -5.89 10.53
CA PRO A 93 3.80 -6.52 10.19
C PRO A 93 4.98 -5.53 10.16
N GLU A 94 4.76 -4.25 9.81
CA GLU A 94 5.81 -3.22 9.87
C GLU A 94 6.35 -3.03 11.29
N TYR A 95 5.45 -2.91 12.27
CA TYR A 95 5.86 -2.73 13.66
C TYR A 95 6.44 -3.99 14.27
N LEU A 96 5.87 -5.16 14.00
CA LEU A 96 6.43 -6.44 14.43
C LEU A 96 7.82 -6.70 13.82
N SER A 97 8.03 -6.33 12.56
CA SER A 97 9.34 -6.44 11.92
C SER A 97 10.43 -5.62 12.65
N LYS A 98 10.08 -4.50 13.29
CA LYS A 98 11.05 -3.70 14.06
C LYS A 98 11.61 -4.44 15.27
N LEU A 99 10.90 -5.45 15.78
CA LEU A 99 11.36 -6.29 16.90
C LEU A 99 12.40 -7.34 16.47
N VAL A 100 12.45 -7.66 15.18
CA VAL A 100 13.40 -8.65 14.64
C VAL A 100 14.67 -7.95 14.19
N PRO A 101 15.87 -8.44 14.58
CA PRO A 101 17.14 -7.91 14.11
C PRO A 101 17.28 -8.01 12.57
N ASP A 102 17.91 -7.00 11.95
CA ASP A 102 18.02 -6.91 10.48
C ASP A 102 18.77 -8.10 9.84
N ARG A 103 19.62 -8.78 10.59
CA ARG A 103 20.36 -9.99 10.16
C ARG A 103 19.45 -11.15 9.75
N PHE A 104 18.24 -11.23 10.31
CA PHE A 104 17.26 -12.28 10.01
C PHE A 104 16.25 -11.85 8.94
N LYS A 105 16.29 -10.59 8.48
CA LYS A 105 15.35 -10.07 7.50
C LYS A 105 15.82 -10.34 6.09
N ILE A 106 14.86 -10.75 5.27
CA ILE A 106 15.06 -11.01 3.84
C ILE A 106 14.83 -9.71 3.07
N ASP A 107 15.81 -9.33 2.27
CA ASP A 107 15.66 -8.22 1.31
C ASP A 107 15.13 -8.77 -0.02
N TRP A 108 13.81 -8.92 -0.09
CA TRP A 108 13.12 -9.46 -1.29
C TRP A 108 13.43 -8.69 -2.56
N GLN A 109 13.73 -7.39 -2.44
CA GLN A 109 13.98 -6.54 -3.61
C GLN A 109 15.30 -6.82 -4.30
N LYS A 110 16.19 -7.58 -3.69
CA LYS A 110 17.41 -8.08 -4.33
C LYS A 110 17.13 -9.20 -5.33
N PHE A 111 16.08 -9.97 -5.09
CA PHE A 111 15.71 -11.14 -5.89
C PHE A 111 14.52 -10.88 -6.81
N LEU A 112 13.58 -10.08 -6.36
CA LEU A 112 12.29 -9.88 -7.02
C LEU A 112 12.04 -8.39 -7.28
N ARG A 113 11.66 -8.05 -8.50
CA ARG A 113 11.24 -6.69 -8.84
C ARG A 113 9.80 -6.46 -8.37
N PRO A 114 9.54 -5.51 -7.44
CA PRO A 114 8.22 -5.39 -6.83
C PRO A 114 7.16 -4.87 -7.81
N VAL A 115 7.49 -3.92 -8.70
CA VAL A 115 6.50 -3.26 -9.56
C VAL A 115 5.81 -4.23 -10.52
N PRO A 116 6.51 -5.03 -11.36
CA PRO A 116 5.83 -5.94 -12.29
C PRO A 116 5.04 -7.03 -11.56
N ILE A 117 5.57 -7.58 -10.46
CA ILE A 117 4.86 -8.60 -9.68
C ILE A 117 3.58 -8.03 -9.08
N ARG A 118 3.64 -6.84 -8.52
CA ARG A 118 2.50 -6.14 -7.90
C ARG A 118 1.37 -5.89 -8.90
N TYR A 119 1.69 -5.41 -10.10
CA TYR A 119 0.69 -5.17 -11.12
C TYR A 119 0.20 -6.46 -11.77
N GLY A 120 1.07 -7.46 -11.97
CA GLY A 120 0.65 -8.80 -12.39
C GLY A 120 -0.34 -9.43 -11.41
N PHE A 121 -0.07 -9.31 -10.10
CA PHE A 121 -0.98 -9.77 -9.06
C PHE A 121 -2.30 -8.99 -9.05
N LEU A 122 -2.26 -7.68 -9.28
CA LEU A 122 -3.47 -6.86 -9.42
C LEU A 122 -4.34 -7.34 -10.58
N ILE A 123 -3.74 -7.60 -11.75
CA ILE A 123 -4.48 -8.10 -12.92
C ILE A 123 -5.09 -9.46 -12.59
N GLY A 124 -4.31 -10.39 -12.03
CA GLY A 124 -4.82 -11.69 -11.60
C GLY A 124 -5.97 -11.56 -10.61
N TYR A 125 -5.85 -10.66 -9.64
CA TYR A 125 -6.89 -10.37 -8.65
C TYR A 125 -8.19 -9.85 -9.29
N LEU A 126 -8.10 -9.01 -10.30
CA LEU A 126 -9.26 -8.50 -11.04
C LEU A 126 -9.89 -9.56 -11.95
N MET A 127 -9.11 -10.54 -12.42
CA MET A 127 -9.61 -11.64 -13.24
C MET A 127 -10.27 -12.76 -12.42
N THR A 128 -10.01 -12.86 -11.12
CA THR A 128 -10.57 -13.94 -10.29
C THR A 128 -12.10 -14.06 -10.31
N PRO A 129 -12.92 -12.98 -10.41
CA PRO A 129 -14.36 -13.11 -10.49
C PRO A 129 -14.85 -13.88 -11.71
N PHE A 130 -14.08 -13.83 -12.81
CA PHE A 130 -14.43 -14.48 -14.07
C PHE A 130 -14.04 -15.97 -14.10
N VAL A 131 -13.06 -16.37 -13.28
CA VAL A 131 -12.50 -17.73 -13.31
C VAL A 131 -12.92 -18.56 -12.10
N ALA A 132 -12.92 -18.00 -10.89
CA ALA A 132 -12.98 -18.81 -9.65
C ALA A 132 -13.68 -18.11 -8.47
N GLY A 133 -14.59 -17.19 -8.71
CA GLY A 133 -15.48 -16.60 -7.69
C GLY A 133 -14.76 -15.91 -6.53
N THR A 134 -14.70 -16.54 -5.36
CA THR A 134 -14.27 -15.92 -4.09
C THR A 134 -12.79 -16.10 -3.72
N ILE A 135 -11.98 -16.75 -4.55
CA ILE A 135 -10.55 -17.04 -4.25
C ILE A 135 -9.76 -15.77 -3.89
N ALA A 136 -10.07 -14.64 -4.50
CA ALA A 136 -9.39 -13.38 -4.20
C ALA A 136 -9.51 -12.94 -2.73
N CYS A 137 -10.64 -13.24 -2.07
CA CYS A 137 -10.86 -12.91 -0.66
C CYS A 137 -10.00 -13.77 0.27
N SER A 138 -9.70 -14.99 -0.13
CA SER A 138 -8.87 -15.93 0.64
C SER A 138 -7.40 -15.44 0.76
N ILE A 139 -6.92 -14.64 -0.19
CA ILE A 139 -5.55 -14.10 -0.18
C ILE A 139 -5.53 -12.65 0.32
N CYS A 140 -6.64 -12.13 0.86
CA CYS A 140 -6.72 -10.75 1.32
C CYS A 140 -6.25 -10.61 2.76
N ASN A 141 -5.14 -9.92 2.98
CA ASN A 141 -4.59 -9.65 4.32
C ASN A 141 -5.52 -8.80 5.20
N TYR A 142 -6.33 -7.95 4.58
CA TYR A 142 -7.32 -7.14 5.28
C TYR A 142 -8.46 -8.02 5.83
N SER A 143 -8.95 -8.96 5.00
CA SER A 143 -9.95 -9.95 5.43
C SER A 143 -9.41 -10.81 6.58
N PHE A 144 -8.17 -11.28 6.47
CA PHE A 144 -7.54 -12.08 7.49
C PHE A 144 -7.44 -11.34 8.83
N LEU A 145 -7.00 -10.06 8.82
CA LEU A 145 -6.92 -9.26 10.04
C LEU A 145 -8.30 -9.00 10.65
N GLN A 146 -9.33 -8.74 9.84
CA GLN A 146 -10.70 -8.59 10.33
C GLN A 146 -11.20 -9.86 11.02
N TRP A 147 -10.94 -11.04 10.41
CA TRP A 147 -11.26 -12.33 11.03
C TRP A 147 -10.58 -12.52 12.38
N MET A 148 -9.30 -12.18 12.47
CA MET A 148 -8.57 -12.22 13.75
C MET A 148 -9.20 -11.32 14.81
N ILE A 149 -9.59 -10.11 14.45
CA ILE A 149 -10.23 -9.15 15.39
C ILE A 149 -11.59 -9.67 15.84
N ILE A 150 -12.43 -10.13 14.91
CA ILE A 150 -13.78 -10.65 15.22
C ILE A 150 -13.68 -11.90 16.09
N SER A 151 -12.82 -12.85 15.73
CA SER A 151 -12.63 -14.10 16.48
C SER A 151 -12.12 -13.83 17.89
N GLY A 152 -11.22 -12.85 18.05
CA GLY A 152 -10.72 -12.45 19.36
C GLY A 152 -11.79 -11.81 20.25
N VAL A 153 -12.69 -11.02 19.66
CA VAL A 153 -13.77 -10.36 20.41
C VAL A 153 -14.94 -11.30 20.71
N GLN A 154 -15.29 -12.18 19.77
CA GLN A 154 -16.46 -13.09 19.92
C GLN A 154 -16.09 -14.45 20.52
N GLN A 155 -14.80 -14.71 20.77
CA GLN A 155 -14.27 -16.00 21.27
C GLN A 155 -14.66 -17.22 20.40
N ASN A 156 -15.11 -17.00 19.19
CA ASN A 156 -15.43 -18.04 18.22
C ASN A 156 -14.21 -18.27 17.32
N VAL A 157 -13.41 -19.25 17.66
CA VAL A 157 -12.36 -19.75 16.77
C VAL A 157 -13.04 -20.59 15.68
N GLY A 158 -13.60 -19.90 14.68
CA GLY A 158 -14.11 -20.56 13.48
C GLY A 158 -13.00 -21.34 12.79
N VAL A 159 -13.35 -22.41 12.11
CA VAL A 159 -12.42 -23.24 11.32
C VAL A 159 -11.68 -22.30 10.34
N ILE A 160 -10.42 -22.02 10.63
CA ILE A 160 -9.56 -21.24 9.75
C ILE A 160 -9.35 -22.10 8.51
N ALA A 161 -9.94 -21.71 7.39
CA ALA A 161 -9.74 -22.39 6.12
C ALA A 161 -8.22 -22.43 5.80
N SER A 162 -7.74 -23.49 5.19
CA SER A 162 -6.32 -23.70 4.87
C SER A 162 -5.72 -22.53 4.09
N THR A 163 -6.50 -21.88 3.21
CA THR A 163 -6.11 -20.67 2.47
C THR A 163 -5.88 -19.48 3.36
N ALA A 164 -6.63 -19.32 4.45
CA ALA A 164 -6.42 -18.24 5.42
C ALA A 164 -5.11 -18.42 6.19
N VAL A 165 -4.73 -19.65 6.53
CA VAL A 165 -3.44 -19.96 7.16
C VAL A 165 -2.28 -19.59 6.23
N ILE A 166 -2.38 -19.95 4.94
CA ILE A 166 -1.37 -19.60 3.94
C ILE A 166 -1.25 -18.08 3.81
N THR A 167 -2.39 -17.37 3.75
CA THR A 167 -2.40 -15.91 3.68
C THR A 167 -1.78 -15.28 4.92
N GLY A 168 -2.12 -15.76 6.10
CA GLY A 168 -1.54 -15.32 7.36
C GLY A 168 -0.02 -15.53 7.39
N PHE A 169 0.46 -16.70 6.96
CA PHE A 169 1.87 -17.00 6.88
C PHE A 169 2.59 -16.09 5.88
N LEU A 170 2.06 -15.94 4.67
CA LEU A 170 2.66 -15.09 3.65
C LEU A 170 2.65 -13.63 4.08
N TRP A 171 1.51 -13.11 4.55
CA TRP A 171 1.35 -11.71 4.89
C TRP A 171 2.15 -11.32 6.14
N LEU A 172 1.98 -12.09 7.24
CA LEU A 172 2.52 -11.68 8.53
C LEU A 172 3.98 -12.14 8.71
N ILE A 173 4.28 -13.37 8.32
CA ILE A 173 5.59 -13.98 8.56
C ILE A 173 6.55 -13.65 7.42
N LEU A 174 6.32 -14.23 6.24
CA LEU A 174 7.30 -14.22 5.14
C LEU A 174 7.53 -12.83 4.53
N PHE A 175 6.45 -12.14 4.16
CA PHE A 175 6.49 -10.79 3.59
C PHE A 175 6.27 -9.68 4.62
N GLY A 176 6.03 -10.03 5.88
CA GLY A 176 5.85 -9.13 7.00
C GLY A 176 7.06 -9.08 7.91
N VAL A 177 7.02 -9.83 8.98
CA VAL A 177 7.99 -9.77 10.08
C VAL A 177 9.43 -10.01 9.61
N PHE A 178 9.65 -10.99 8.73
CA PHE A 178 10.96 -11.31 8.19
C PHE A 178 11.31 -10.56 6.89
N ALA A 179 10.46 -9.67 6.41
CA ALA A 179 10.79 -8.82 5.28
C ALA A 179 11.46 -7.52 5.75
N LYS A 180 12.49 -7.08 5.03
CA LYS A 180 13.12 -5.79 5.27
C LYS A 180 12.11 -4.66 5.10
N GLY A 181 11.94 -3.83 6.14
CA GLY A 181 10.93 -2.79 6.19
C GLY A 181 9.52 -3.25 6.62
N GLY A 182 9.25 -4.56 6.72
CA GLY A 182 8.01 -5.12 7.26
C GLY A 182 6.77 -4.98 6.37
N ARG A 183 6.91 -4.46 5.15
CA ARG A 183 5.80 -4.20 4.20
C ARG A 183 5.95 -4.94 2.87
N GLY A 184 6.61 -6.09 2.86
CA GLY A 184 6.79 -6.89 1.65
C GLY A 184 5.45 -7.26 1.01
N TYR A 185 4.46 -7.72 1.79
CA TYR A 185 3.13 -8.02 1.25
C TYR A 185 2.50 -6.83 0.53
N CYS A 186 2.61 -5.63 1.10
CA CYS A 186 2.12 -4.40 0.47
C CYS A 186 2.86 -4.07 -0.82
N SER A 187 4.15 -4.47 -0.92
CA SER A 187 4.98 -4.21 -2.10
C SER A 187 4.69 -5.17 -3.25
N TYR A 188 4.30 -6.41 -2.96
CA TYR A 188 4.19 -7.46 -3.98
C TYR A 188 2.76 -7.92 -4.25
N LEU A 189 1.93 -8.06 -3.22
CA LEU A 189 0.67 -8.80 -3.29
C LEU A 189 -0.59 -7.95 -3.06
N CYS A 190 -0.47 -6.76 -2.46
CA CYS A 190 -1.64 -5.97 -2.11
C CYS A 190 -2.25 -5.22 -3.32
N PRO A 191 -3.47 -5.60 -3.79
CA PRO A 191 -4.10 -4.95 -4.94
C PRO A 191 -4.52 -3.51 -4.64
N VAL A 192 -5.02 -3.23 -3.44
CA VAL A 192 -5.43 -1.88 -3.03
C VAL A 192 -4.24 -0.92 -3.07
N GLY A 193 -3.08 -1.37 -2.57
CA GLY A 193 -1.86 -0.58 -2.65
C GLY A 193 -1.39 -0.38 -4.08
N ALA A 194 -1.55 -1.37 -4.98
CA ALA A 194 -1.20 -1.25 -6.39
C ALA A 194 -2.02 -0.16 -7.08
N VAL A 195 -3.35 -0.17 -6.92
CA VAL A 195 -4.24 0.83 -7.53
C VAL A 195 -3.96 2.23 -6.98
N GLN A 196 -3.82 2.39 -5.66
CA GLN A 196 -3.48 3.69 -5.07
C GLN A 196 -2.14 4.23 -5.60
N SER A 197 -1.14 3.38 -5.78
CA SER A 197 0.15 3.80 -6.33
C SER A 197 0.05 4.18 -7.81
N ALA A 198 -0.77 3.46 -8.60
CA ALA A 198 -1.03 3.82 -9.99
C ALA A 198 -1.70 5.19 -10.09
N VAL A 199 -2.76 5.42 -9.31
CA VAL A 199 -3.47 6.70 -9.27
C VAL A 199 -2.55 7.83 -8.79
N HIS A 200 -1.75 7.57 -7.74
CA HIS A 200 -0.77 8.56 -7.27
C HIS A 200 0.31 8.89 -8.32
N SER A 201 0.76 7.91 -9.10
CA SER A 201 1.76 8.15 -10.14
C SER A 201 1.25 9.11 -11.22
N VAL A 202 -0.06 9.05 -11.52
CA VAL A 202 -0.72 10.01 -12.42
C VAL A 202 -0.86 11.38 -11.75
N GLY A 203 -1.38 11.41 -10.51
CA GLY A 203 -1.53 12.66 -9.76
C GLY A 203 -0.20 13.40 -9.56
N ALA A 204 0.87 12.66 -9.28
CA ALA A 204 2.18 13.25 -9.03
C ALA A 204 2.81 13.99 -10.23
N ARG A 205 2.30 13.78 -11.45
CA ARG A 205 2.73 14.56 -12.64
C ARG A 205 2.17 15.98 -12.63
N LEU A 206 1.11 16.23 -11.86
CA LEU A 206 0.45 17.53 -11.79
C LEU A 206 1.08 18.40 -10.71
N GLY A 207 1.31 19.68 -11.00
CA GLY A 207 1.99 20.62 -10.09
C GLY A 207 1.21 20.93 -8.81
N PHE A 208 -0.12 20.82 -8.83
CA PHE A 208 -0.99 21.17 -7.69
C PHE A 208 -1.19 20.05 -6.67
N THR A 209 -0.80 18.80 -6.98
CA THR A 209 -0.91 17.66 -6.07
C THR A 209 0.27 17.55 -5.12
N TYR A 210 0.04 16.91 -3.97
CA TYR A 210 1.08 16.67 -2.98
C TYR A 210 1.85 15.38 -3.30
N LYS A 211 3.18 15.47 -3.26
CA LYS A 211 4.09 14.37 -3.55
C LYS A 211 5.42 14.54 -2.81
N LEU A 212 6.23 13.50 -2.79
CA LEU A 212 7.63 13.61 -2.37
C LEU A 212 8.41 14.35 -3.47
N ARG A 213 9.09 15.41 -3.07
CA ARG A 213 9.96 16.23 -3.92
C ARG A 213 11.40 16.03 -3.52
N TYR A 214 12.29 16.09 -4.47
CA TYR A 214 13.71 15.92 -4.26
C TYR A 214 14.50 17.16 -4.67
N ILE A 215 15.35 17.62 -3.76
CA ILE A 215 16.22 18.78 -3.98
C ILE A 215 17.65 18.25 -4.15
N HIS A 216 18.09 18.14 -5.40
CA HIS A 216 19.39 17.58 -5.76
C HIS A 216 20.55 18.24 -5.05
N ASN A 217 20.59 19.59 -5.04
CA ASN A 217 21.71 20.38 -4.50
C ASN A 217 21.88 20.22 -2.98
N SER A 218 20.83 19.80 -2.27
CA SER A 218 20.89 19.60 -0.82
C SER A 218 21.25 18.16 -0.44
N CYS A 219 21.30 17.21 -1.39
CA CYS A 219 21.51 15.81 -1.07
C CYS A 219 22.98 15.43 -0.94
N VAL A 220 23.40 15.04 0.26
CA VAL A 220 24.76 14.53 0.55
C VAL A 220 24.90 13.02 0.35
N GLN A 221 23.91 12.36 -0.24
CA GLN A 221 23.90 10.94 -0.63
C GLN A 221 24.23 9.96 0.51
N CYS A 222 23.89 10.30 1.76
CA CYS A 222 24.13 9.46 2.92
C CYS A 222 23.35 8.12 2.91
N GLY A 223 22.25 8.02 2.12
CA GLY A 223 21.43 6.83 1.98
C GLY A 223 20.51 6.50 3.15
N THR A 224 20.39 7.37 4.16
CA THR A 224 19.53 7.14 5.34
C THR A 224 18.07 7.00 4.94
N CYS A 225 17.59 7.79 3.98
CA CYS A 225 16.23 7.70 3.43
C CYS A 225 15.92 6.33 2.82
N ALA A 226 16.90 5.73 2.13
CA ALA A 226 16.74 4.40 1.53
C ALA A 226 16.71 3.29 2.60
N ARG A 227 17.54 3.39 3.65
CA ARG A 227 17.54 2.43 4.76
C ARG A 227 16.25 2.45 5.58
N THR A 228 15.64 3.62 5.73
CA THR A 228 14.43 3.81 6.54
C THR A 228 13.14 3.54 5.77
N CYS A 229 13.20 3.41 4.44
CA CYS A 229 11.99 3.23 3.63
C CYS A 229 11.36 1.84 3.82
N PRO A 230 10.14 1.73 4.40
CA PRO A 230 9.54 0.43 4.70
C PRO A 230 9.11 -0.34 3.45
N MET A 231 8.94 0.35 2.33
CA MET A 231 8.54 -0.22 1.04
C MET A 231 9.72 -0.39 0.07
N GLY A 232 10.93 0.10 0.44
CA GLY A 232 12.06 0.15 -0.46
C GLY A 232 11.82 0.97 -1.72
N ALA A 233 10.96 1.99 -1.64
CA ALA A 233 10.71 2.92 -2.75
C ALA A 233 11.92 3.80 -3.08
N LEU A 234 12.82 3.96 -2.12
CA LEU A 234 14.08 4.68 -2.25
C LEU A 234 15.24 3.69 -2.17
N ARG A 235 16.16 3.76 -3.13
CA ARG A 235 17.38 2.94 -3.18
C ARG A 235 18.58 3.84 -3.36
N LYS A 236 19.68 3.52 -2.70
CA LYS A 236 20.97 4.15 -2.96
C LYS A 236 21.74 3.31 -3.98
N GLU A 237 22.06 3.90 -5.11
CA GLU A 237 22.94 3.32 -6.12
C GLU A 237 24.15 4.23 -6.28
N SER A 238 25.34 3.68 -6.00
CA SER A 238 26.62 4.42 -6.10
C SER A 238 26.54 5.88 -5.64
N THR A 239 26.33 6.81 -6.56
CA THR A 239 26.35 8.27 -6.37
C THR A 239 24.96 8.92 -6.39
N ARG A 240 23.85 8.14 -6.39
CA ARG A 240 22.51 8.72 -6.46
C ARG A 240 21.47 7.93 -5.67
N VAL A 241 20.39 8.61 -5.30
CA VAL A 241 19.21 7.99 -4.70
C VAL A 241 18.14 7.85 -5.77
N ILE A 242 17.72 6.61 -6.05
CA ILE A 242 16.66 6.29 -7.01
C ILE A 242 15.33 6.20 -6.27
N TYR A 243 14.29 6.77 -6.87
CA TYR A 243 12.94 6.75 -6.35
C TYR A 243 11.98 6.02 -7.29
N THR A 244 11.26 5.04 -6.75
CA THR A 244 10.22 4.29 -7.46
C THR A 244 8.85 4.67 -6.89
N ILE A 245 8.14 5.58 -7.58
CA ILE A 245 6.86 6.10 -7.13
C ILE A 245 5.81 5.01 -6.89
N HIS A 246 5.81 3.97 -7.73
CA HIS A 246 4.89 2.84 -7.63
C HIS A 246 5.05 2.01 -6.34
N ASN A 247 6.15 2.15 -5.61
CA ASN A 247 6.36 1.54 -4.30
C ASN A 247 6.20 2.53 -3.14
N CYS A 248 5.96 3.80 -3.43
CA CYS A 248 5.87 4.82 -2.39
C CYS A 248 4.48 4.84 -1.74
N LEU A 249 4.45 4.86 -0.41
CA LEU A 249 3.23 5.04 0.40
C LEU A 249 3.03 6.49 0.85
N THR A 250 3.91 7.42 0.51
CA THR A 250 3.93 8.79 1.05
C THR A 250 3.88 8.87 2.58
N CYS A 251 4.53 7.91 3.26
CA CYS A 251 4.59 7.86 4.72
C CYS A 251 5.48 8.95 5.34
N ARG A 252 6.28 9.64 4.54
CA ARG A 252 7.14 10.77 4.90
C ARG A 252 8.29 10.43 5.86
N GLN A 253 8.58 9.16 6.12
CA GLN A 253 9.73 8.81 6.97
C GLN A 253 11.05 9.28 6.38
N CYS A 254 11.21 9.21 5.07
CA CYS A 254 12.41 9.69 4.38
C CYS A 254 12.64 11.20 4.53
N GLU A 255 11.56 12.00 4.61
CA GLU A 255 11.63 13.43 4.90
C GLU A 255 12.10 13.69 6.34
N VAL A 256 11.55 12.94 7.31
CA VAL A 256 11.91 13.12 8.74
C VAL A 256 13.36 12.78 9.03
N VAL A 257 13.91 11.73 8.38
CA VAL A 257 15.28 11.25 8.65
C VAL A 257 16.34 11.95 7.77
N CYS A 258 15.95 12.81 6.86
CA CYS A 258 16.89 13.49 5.97
C CYS A 258 17.57 14.66 6.70
N PRO A 259 18.90 14.57 7.01
CA PRO A 259 19.58 15.62 7.76
C PRO A 259 19.70 16.94 6.99
N GLN A 260 19.65 16.88 5.67
CA GLN A 260 19.78 18.04 4.80
C GLN A 260 18.44 18.50 4.19
N HIS A 261 17.32 17.96 4.66
CA HIS A 261 15.99 18.27 4.11
C HIS A 261 15.89 18.20 2.58
N ALA A 262 16.71 17.32 1.97
CA ALA A 262 16.73 17.13 0.52
C ALA A 262 15.46 16.43 0.00
N ILE A 263 14.67 15.80 0.87
CA ILE A 263 13.37 15.19 0.54
C ILE A 263 12.31 15.93 1.34
N ILE A 264 11.34 16.49 0.65
CA ILE A 264 10.23 17.25 1.23
C ILE A 264 8.91 16.77 0.65
N TYR A 265 7.83 16.81 1.42
CA TYR A 265 6.49 16.53 0.94
C TYR A 265 5.72 17.80 0.68
N GLY A 266 5.29 18.03 -0.55
CA GLY A 266 4.63 19.29 -0.94
C GLY A 266 4.14 19.31 -2.37
N ARG A 267 3.58 20.46 -2.77
CA ARG A 267 3.16 20.76 -4.15
C ARG A 267 4.35 21.26 -4.98
N GLY A 268 4.22 21.19 -6.30
CA GLY A 268 5.23 21.67 -7.25
C GLY A 268 5.88 20.53 -8.03
N GLU A 269 7.01 20.75 -8.63
CA GLU A 269 7.76 19.76 -9.40
C GLU A 269 8.37 18.69 -8.49
N SER A 270 8.43 17.45 -8.97
CA SER A 270 8.89 16.32 -8.15
C SER A 270 10.40 16.32 -7.90
N GLY A 271 11.18 16.88 -8.82
CA GLY A 271 12.64 16.80 -8.81
C GLY A 271 13.22 15.41 -9.07
N TRP A 272 12.34 14.41 -9.23
CA TRP A 272 12.71 13.02 -9.57
C TRP A 272 12.62 12.73 -11.08
N ALA A 273 12.25 13.73 -11.90
CA ALA A 273 11.87 13.54 -13.30
C ALA A 273 12.98 12.93 -14.16
N ASP A 274 14.23 13.29 -13.90
CA ASP A 274 15.38 12.77 -14.65
C ASP A 274 15.70 11.30 -14.34
N GLN A 275 15.11 10.76 -13.26
CA GLN A 275 15.36 9.40 -12.82
C GLN A 275 14.28 8.41 -13.29
N GLN A 276 13.09 8.89 -13.66
CA GLN A 276 11.99 8.05 -14.14
C GLN A 276 12.21 7.58 -15.58
N ASN A 277 12.94 8.34 -16.38
CA ASN A 277 13.26 8.02 -17.79
C ASN A 277 14.55 7.19 -17.94
N SER A 278 15.41 7.16 -16.94
CA SER A 278 16.60 6.32 -16.93
C SER A 278 16.30 4.96 -16.31
N HIS A 279 15.49 4.15 -16.97
CA HIS A 279 15.40 2.72 -16.66
C HIS A 279 16.67 2.05 -17.23
N PRO A 280 17.63 1.60 -16.41
CA PRO A 280 18.89 1.02 -16.88
C PRO A 280 18.71 -0.30 -17.63
N ILE A 281 17.48 -0.75 -17.84
CA ILE A 281 17.13 -2.03 -18.46
C ILE A 281 16.94 -1.88 -19.96
N MET A 282 16.43 -0.74 -20.45
CA MET A 282 16.34 -0.54 -21.90
C MET A 282 17.72 -0.24 -22.53
N GLU A 283 18.60 0.42 -21.78
CA GLU A 283 19.92 0.77 -22.28
C GLU A 283 20.86 -0.46 -22.35
N LYS A 284 20.75 -1.40 -21.39
CA LYS A 284 21.55 -2.65 -21.45
C LYS A 284 21.05 -3.63 -22.51
N GLN A 285 19.75 -3.74 -22.73
CA GLN A 285 19.22 -4.62 -23.79
C GLN A 285 19.51 -4.07 -25.19
N ILE A 286 19.45 -2.76 -25.40
CA ILE A 286 19.78 -2.14 -26.69
C ILE A 286 21.29 -2.28 -27.00
N VAL A 287 22.15 -2.25 -25.99
CA VAL A 287 23.60 -2.39 -26.15
C VAL A 287 24.03 -3.87 -26.32
N GLU A 288 23.28 -4.83 -25.76
CA GLU A 288 23.54 -6.27 -25.97
C GLU A 288 22.97 -6.81 -27.29
N GLU A 289 21.86 -6.25 -27.79
CA GLU A 289 21.30 -6.57 -29.10
C GLU A 289 22.05 -5.87 -30.27
N ALA A 290 22.90 -4.87 -29.98
CA ALA A 290 23.70 -4.16 -30.97
C ALA A 290 25.17 -4.68 -31.09
N LYS A 291 25.50 -5.75 -30.34
CA LYS A 291 26.79 -6.46 -30.43
C LYS A 291 26.60 -7.85 -31.02
#